data_7d56eb2feb25d95640d8a4374ad9846c
#
_entry.id   7d56eb2feb25d95640d8a4374ad9846c
#
_cell.length_a   1.000
_cell.length_b   1.000
_cell.length_c   1.000
_cell.angle_alpha   90.00
_cell.angle_beta   90.00
_cell.angle_gamma   90.00
#
_symmetry.space_group_name_H-M   'P 1'
#
loop_
_entity.id
_entity.type
_entity.pdbx_description
1 polymer ?
#
loop_
_entity_poly.entity_id
_entity_poly.type
_entity_poly.pdbx_seq_one_letter_code
_entity_poly.pdbx_strand_id
1 'polypeptide(L)' 'CVSLMPLQSRYRWQGAIERANEVQLLIKTCPDHLQDLLSVLESLHSYDTPEILHWSAQAGSGYAAWATAALSADARS' A
#
# COMPACT_ATOMS: atom_id res chain seq x y z
N CYS A 1 -6.54 7.46 0.02
CA CYS A 1 -6.32 7.44 -1.42
C CYS A 1 -5.45 6.25 -1.81
N VAL A 2 -5.87 5.49 -2.81
CA VAL A 2 -5.14 4.34 -3.31
C VAL A 2 -4.94 4.51 -4.82
N SER A 3 -3.69 4.40 -5.25
CA SER A 3 -3.37 4.40 -6.68
C SER A 3 -3.02 2.97 -7.10
N LEU A 4 -3.45 2.59 -8.29
CA LEU A 4 -3.19 1.27 -8.83
C LEU A 4 -2.38 1.39 -10.11
N MET A 5 -1.35 0.58 -10.24
CA MET A 5 -0.50 0.58 -11.42
C MET A 5 -0.24 -0.86 -11.85
N PRO A 6 -0.71 -1.27 -13.04
CA PRO A 6 -0.34 -2.57 -13.57
C PRO A 6 1.12 -2.56 -14.00
N LEU A 7 1.82 -3.65 -13.73
CA LEU A 7 3.21 -3.78 -14.11
C LEU A 7 3.58 -5.24 -14.32
N GLN A 8 4.75 -5.45 -14.89
CA GLN A 8 5.34 -6.77 -15.05
C GLN A 8 6.56 -6.85 -14.16
N SER A 9 6.62 -7.92 -13.36
CA SER A 9 7.75 -8.17 -12.48
C SER A 9 8.56 -9.34 -12.97
N ARG A 10 9.87 -9.27 -12.79
CA ARG A 10 10.78 -10.38 -13.02
C ARG A 10 11.60 -10.55 -11.75
N TYR A 11 11.67 -11.78 -11.26
CA TYR A 11 12.35 -12.05 -10.01
C TYR A 11 12.92 -13.46 -10.03
N ARG A 12 13.90 -13.67 -9.16
CA ARG A 12 14.51 -14.99 -9.03
C ARG A 12 13.76 -15.78 -7.95
N TRP A 13 13.33 -16.97 -8.33
CA TRP A 13 12.63 -17.84 -7.42
C TRP A 13 13.06 -19.29 -7.70
N GLN A 14 13.58 -19.96 -6.67
CA GLN A 14 14.02 -21.35 -6.74
C GLN A 14 14.96 -21.62 -7.93
N GLY A 15 15.92 -20.72 -8.15
CA GLY A 15 16.95 -20.88 -9.18
C GLY A 15 16.53 -20.47 -10.58
N ALA A 16 15.31 -20.00 -10.77
CA ALA A 16 14.80 -19.61 -12.08
C ALA A 16 14.36 -18.15 -12.06
N ILE A 17 14.31 -17.54 -13.25
CA ILE A 17 13.75 -16.20 -13.41
C ILE A 17 12.27 -16.34 -13.72
N GLU A 18 11.44 -15.83 -12.84
CA GLU A 18 9.99 -15.83 -12.99
C GLU A 18 9.48 -14.50 -13.50
N ARG A 19 8.34 -14.55 -14.19
CA ARG A 19 7.65 -13.38 -14.68
C ARG A 19 6.24 -13.38 -14.11
N ALA A 20 5.76 -12.20 -13.72
CA ALA A 20 4.40 -12.08 -13.22
C ALA A 20 3.80 -10.75 -13.66
N ASN A 21 2.53 -10.78 -14.02
CA ASN A 21 1.74 -9.58 -14.19
C ASN A 21 1.14 -9.24 -12.83
N GLU A 22 1.42 -8.03 -12.36
CA GLU A 22 1.04 -7.62 -11.03
C GLU A 22 0.39 -6.25 -11.05
N VAL A 23 -0.32 -5.92 -9.98
CA VAL A 23 -0.84 -4.58 -9.75
C VAL A 23 -0.18 -4.06 -8.49
N GLN A 24 0.52 -2.94 -8.62
CA GLN A 24 1.11 -2.27 -7.49
C GLN A 24 0.09 -1.31 -6.89
N LEU A 25 -0.04 -1.36 -5.58
CA LEU A 25 -0.90 -0.44 -4.84
C LEU A 25 -0.02 0.57 -4.13
N LEU A 26 -0.30 1.84 -4.34
CA LEU A 26 0.31 2.92 -3.57
C LEU A 26 -0.76 3.53 -2.69
N ILE A 27 -0.69 3.25 -1.40
CA ILE A 27 -1.69 3.65 -0.43
C ILE A 27 -1.15 4.81 0.39
N LYS A 28 -1.90 5.91 0.41
CA LYS A 28 -1.53 7.10 1.19
C LYS A 28 -2.37 7.09 2.46
N THR A 29 -1.68 7.09 3.59
CA THR A 29 -2.32 7.07 4.89
C THR A 29 -1.54 7.93 5.88
N CYS A 30 -2.04 8.09 7.08
CA CYS A 30 -1.32 8.80 8.13
C CYS A 30 -0.82 7.81 9.19
N PRO A 31 0.18 8.21 9.99
CA PRO A 31 0.81 7.29 10.95
C PRO A 31 -0.16 6.60 11.90
N ASP A 32 -1.22 7.27 12.30
CA ASP A 32 -2.19 6.72 13.23
C ASP A 32 -2.91 5.49 12.70
N HIS A 33 -3.00 5.36 11.38
CA HIS A 33 -3.70 4.24 10.73
C HIS A 33 -2.76 3.17 10.18
N LEU A 34 -1.45 3.38 10.29
CA LEU A 34 -0.48 2.50 9.64
C LEU A 34 -0.56 1.06 10.15
N GLN A 35 -0.61 0.85 11.45
CA GLN A 35 -0.60 -0.49 12.01
C GLN A 35 -1.84 -1.27 11.63
N ASP A 36 -2.99 -0.63 11.65
CA ASP A 36 -4.25 -1.26 11.24
C ASP A 36 -4.22 -1.61 9.76
N LEU A 37 -3.68 -0.72 8.92
CA LEU A 37 -3.54 -0.97 7.50
C LEU A 37 -2.64 -2.17 7.24
N LEU A 38 -1.48 -2.24 7.89
CA LEU A 38 -0.56 -3.35 7.72
C LEU A 38 -1.21 -4.68 8.10
N SER A 39 -1.95 -4.71 9.20
CA SER A 39 -2.64 -5.91 9.64
C SER A 39 -3.67 -6.37 8.62
N VAL A 40 -4.46 -5.45 8.07
CA VAL A 40 -5.46 -5.78 7.07
C VAL A 40 -4.80 -6.30 5.79
N LEU A 41 -3.76 -5.63 5.33
CA LEU A 41 -3.06 -6.05 4.10
C LEU A 41 -2.47 -7.44 4.24
N GLU A 42 -1.85 -7.75 5.36
CA GLU A 42 -1.30 -9.07 5.61
C GLU A 42 -2.39 -10.14 5.64
N SER A 43 -3.54 -9.84 6.22
CA SER A 43 -4.64 -10.81 6.32
C SER A 43 -5.31 -11.07 4.97
N LEU A 44 -5.30 -10.11 4.06
CA LEU A 44 -5.97 -10.22 2.76
C LEU A 44 -5.05 -10.73 1.66
N HIS A 45 -3.76 -10.77 1.89
CA HIS A 45 -2.82 -11.17 0.85
C HIS A 45 -2.86 -12.66 0.59
N SER A 46 -2.77 -13.03 -0.68
CA SER A 46 -2.81 -14.44 -1.09
C SER A 46 -1.47 -15.13 -0.98
N TYR A 47 -0.40 -14.40 -0.74
CA TYR A 47 0.95 -14.96 -0.61
C TYR A 47 1.31 -15.12 0.87
N ASP A 48 2.12 -16.14 1.17
CA ASP A 48 2.62 -16.35 2.52
C ASP A 48 3.49 -15.18 3.00
N THR A 49 4.25 -14.60 2.07
CA THR A 49 5.12 -13.47 2.37
C THR A 49 4.85 -12.35 1.37
N PRO A 50 3.88 -11.47 1.64
CA PRO A 50 3.60 -10.36 0.74
C PRO A 50 4.71 -9.30 0.78
N GLU A 51 4.94 -8.65 -0.36
CA GLU A 51 5.84 -7.51 -0.42
C GLU A 51 5.09 -6.26 0.04
N ILE A 52 5.36 -5.85 1.25
CA ILE A 52 4.76 -4.64 1.82
C ILE A 52 5.90 -3.74 2.27
N LEU A 53 6.04 -2.60 1.60
CA LEU A 53 7.03 -1.59 1.93
C LEU A 53 6.29 -0.32 2.35
N HIS A 54 6.80 0.36 3.35
CA HIS A 54 6.21 1.63 3.73
C HIS A 54 7.29 2.62 4.14
N TRP A 55 7.00 3.89 3.93
CA TRP A 55 7.93 4.96 4.30
C TRP A 55 7.14 6.23 4.53
N SER A 56 7.78 7.18 5.22
CA SER A 56 7.19 8.48 5.45
C SER A 56 7.52 9.41 4.30
N ALA A 57 6.54 10.20 3.90
CA ALA A 57 6.71 11.20 2.86
C ALA A 57 6.20 12.53 3.36
N GLN A 58 6.83 13.60 2.90
CA GLN A 58 6.35 14.95 3.16
C GLN A 58 5.35 15.33 2.10
N ALA A 59 4.22 15.91 2.50
CA ALA A 59 3.16 16.28 1.59
C ALA A 59 2.95 17.80 1.63
N GLY A 60 2.51 18.34 0.50
CA GLY A 60 2.08 19.73 0.46
C GLY A 60 0.92 19.95 1.43
N SER A 61 0.83 21.14 2.02
CA SER A 61 -0.11 21.39 3.11
C SER A 61 -1.58 21.17 2.71
N GLY A 62 -1.94 21.56 1.48
CA GLY A 62 -3.32 21.35 1.00
C GLY A 62 -3.67 19.87 0.86
N TYR A 63 -2.78 19.11 0.27
CA TYR A 63 -3.00 17.68 0.13
C TYR A 63 -3.03 16.96 1.48
N ALA A 64 -2.12 17.32 2.37
CA ALA A 64 -2.06 16.72 3.70
C ALA A 64 -3.36 16.97 4.48
N ALA A 65 -3.90 18.18 4.42
CA ALA A 65 -5.16 18.50 5.07
C ALA A 65 -6.32 17.69 4.50
N TRP A 66 -6.39 17.59 3.18
CA TRP A 66 -7.43 16.81 2.53
C TRP A 66 -7.36 15.34 2.90
N ALA A 67 -6.18 14.75 2.84
CA ALA A 67 -5.99 13.33 3.12
C ALA A 67 -6.34 12.99 4.57
N THR A 68 -5.92 13.84 5.51
CA THR A 68 -6.24 13.66 6.92
C THR A 68 -7.74 13.73 7.17
N ALA A 69 -8.42 14.69 6.55
CA ALA A 69 -9.88 14.82 6.67
C ALA A 69 -10.59 13.60 6.08
N ALA A 70 -10.14 13.09 4.94
CA ALA A 70 -10.73 11.92 4.30
C ALA A 70 -10.61 10.68 5.19
N LEU A 71 -9.46 10.47 5.81
CA LEU A 71 -9.25 9.35 6.70
C LEU A 71 -10.12 9.46 7.96
N SER A 72 -10.28 10.65 8.50
CA SER A 72 -11.14 10.88 9.66
C SER A 72 -12.61 10.62 9.33
N ALA A 73 -13.06 11.03 8.14
CA ALA A 73 -14.42 10.78 7.70
C ALA A 73 -14.69 9.28 7.55
N ASP A 74 -13.74 8.54 6.98
CA ASP A 74 -13.85 7.09 6.79
C ASP A 74 -13.94 6.37 8.14
N ALA A 75 -13.23 6.84 9.14
CA ALA A 75 -13.24 6.24 10.46
C ALA A 75 -14.61 6.33 11.14
N ARG A 76 -15.50 7.19 10.67
CA ARG A 76 -16.84 7.37 11.21
C ARG A 76 -17.91 6.62 10.44
N SER A 77 -17.60 6.12 9.31
CA SER A 77 -18.54 5.34 8.50
C SER A 77 -18.31 3.82 8.72
#